data_8d9c3e53e6d733691b24d71ff486ba7d
#
_entry.id   8d9c3e53e6d733691b24d71ff486ba7d
#
_cell.length_a   1.000
_cell.length_b   1.000
_cell.length_c   1.000
_cell.angle_alpha   90.00
_cell.angle_beta   90.00
_cell.angle_gamma   90.00
#
_symmetry.space_group_name_H-M   'P 1'
#
loop_
_entity.id
_entity.type
_entity.pdbx_description
1 polymer ?
#
loop_
_entity_poly.entity_id
_entity_poly.type
_entity_poly.pdbx_seq_one_letter_code
_entity_poly.pdbx_strand_id
1 'polypeptide(L)'
;MARIRRQNYRFGNKLYCSDKPCRTNGYLMIKGVLLHSVSYSGSWGQQLLPLETFIDKAADLGFQGVELMAKRPHLSLLDYGSREYSTLRRRIEDRKLKHVCLAAYTNFTADAAHAEIPHTEMQVHYLAELARAAKELGAEAIRVFTGYEESASPFDRQWNVVVKCLREASQRAAEFGVVLGVQNHHDIANDFESLRDLISEIDHPNCRAMFDAWAPALQGEDIARAARDLASMTVHTTVADYQLRSRHRYVPALVNYERQTPRAQAVPMGEGSIDYGSFFDALCSGGFNGTVAYEMCSPLRGGGTMENLDRYARAFLEYMSTYVGDAGQAGRGCTGEQRGHNR
;
A
#
# COMPACT_ATOMS: atom_id res chain seq x y z
N MET A 1 -15.05 -13.87 39.24
CA MET A 1 -15.67 -14.56 38.09
C MET A 1 -16.02 -13.51 37.05
N ALA A 2 -15.16 -13.26 36.09
CA ALA A 2 -15.37 -12.27 35.02
C ALA A 2 -16.06 -12.96 33.84
N ARG A 3 -17.19 -12.44 33.42
CA ARG A 3 -17.95 -12.93 32.25
C ARG A 3 -17.23 -12.52 30.97
N ILE A 4 -16.65 -13.47 30.27
CA ILE A 4 -16.14 -13.29 28.90
C ILE A 4 -17.34 -13.14 27.97
N ARG A 5 -17.54 -11.94 27.41
CA ARG A 5 -18.51 -11.72 26.33
C ARG A 5 -18.04 -12.40 25.06
N ARG A 6 -18.77 -13.40 24.58
CA ARG A 6 -18.58 -14.00 23.25
C ARG A 6 -19.06 -12.99 22.20
N GLN A 7 -18.13 -12.43 21.45
CA GLN A 7 -18.47 -11.73 20.21
C GLN A 7 -18.71 -12.77 19.10
N ASN A 8 -19.97 -12.89 18.70
CA ASN A 8 -20.37 -13.70 17.55
C ASN A 8 -20.24 -12.85 16.29
N TYR A 9 -19.22 -13.09 15.48
CA TYR A 9 -19.12 -12.54 14.14
C TYR A 9 -20.11 -13.28 13.21
N ARG A 10 -21.19 -12.62 12.82
CA ARG A 10 -22.06 -13.06 11.72
C ARG A 10 -21.56 -12.41 10.43
N PHE A 11 -21.03 -13.21 9.54
CA PHE A 11 -20.78 -12.80 8.14
C PHE A 11 -22.11 -12.95 7.36
N GLY A 12 -22.68 -11.83 6.96
CA GLY A 12 -23.84 -11.82 6.10
C GLY A 12 -23.44 -11.99 4.64
N ASN A 13 -24.10 -12.94 3.92
CA ASN A 13 -24.09 -13.00 2.47
C ASN A 13 -24.73 -11.74 1.91
N LYS A 14 -23.94 -10.81 1.34
CA LYS A 14 -24.46 -9.72 0.53
C LYS A 14 -24.25 -10.02 -0.93
N LEU A 15 -25.36 -10.08 -1.65
CA LEU A 15 -25.41 -10.06 -3.12
C LEU A 15 -24.83 -8.73 -3.62
N TYR A 16 -23.86 -8.82 -4.52
CA TYR A 16 -23.30 -7.67 -5.21
C TYR A 16 -24.38 -7.03 -6.09
N CYS A 17 -24.73 -5.80 -5.80
CA CYS A 17 -25.49 -4.95 -6.68
C CYS A 17 -24.48 -4.14 -7.52
N SER A 18 -24.30 -4.51 -8.78
CA SER A 18 -23.51 -3.77 -9.76
C SER A 18 -24.31 -2.58 -10.23
N ASP A 19 -24.02 -1.37 -9.76
CA ASP A 19 -24.45 -0.19 -10.48
C ASP A 19 -23.46 0.96 -10.35
N LYS A 20 -22.77 1.20 -11.49
CA LYS A 20 -22.12 2.39 -12.03
C LYS A 20 -20.92 2.97 -11.30
N PRO A 21 -19.80 3.20 -12.04
CA PRO A 21 -18.60 3.85 -11.51
C PRO A 21 -18.89 5.29 -11.08
N CYS A 22 -18.25 5.71 -10.00
CA CYS A 22 -18.28 7.09 -9.50
C CYS A 22 -17.71 8.05 -10.56
N ARG A 23 -18.59 8.65 -11.38
CA ARG A 23 -18.28 9.75 -12.28
C ARG A 23 -18.74 11.05 -11.64
N THR A 24 -17.91 11.66 -10.81
CA THR A 24 -18.09 13.04 -10.42
C THR A 24 -17.29 13.93 -11.37
N ASN A 25 -17.97 14.68 -12.20
CA ASN A 25 -17.46 15.80 -13.01
C ASN A 25 -16.22 15.57 -13.89
N GLY A 26 -16.04 14.39 -14.50
CA GLY A 26 -15.07 14.22 -15.59
C GLY A 26 -13.59 14.17 -15.20
N TYR A 27 -13.24 14.22 -13.92
CA TYR A 27 -11.86 14.12 -13.45
C TYR A 27 -11.58 12.73 -12.89
N LEU A 28 -10.59 12.06 -13.47
CA LEU A 28 -9.99 10.85 -12.94
C LEU A 28 -9.17 11.21 -11.71
N MET A 29 -9.51 10.62 -10.56
CA MET A 29 -8.90 10.95 -9.27
C MET A 29 -7.64 10.11 -8.99
N ILE A 30 -7.53 8.89 -9.57
CA ILE A 30 -6.35 8.03 -9.41
C ILE A 30 -5.35 8.35 -10.52
N LYS A 31 -4.15 8.82 -10.13
CA LYS A 31 -3.09 9.22 -11.06
C LYS A 31 -2.51 8.06 -11.84
N GLY A 32 -2.46 6.87 -11.22
CA GLY A 32 -1.92 5.69 -11.86
C GLY A 32 -1.94 4.46 -10.96
N VAL A 33 -1.82 3.28 -11.58
CA VAL A 33 -1.72 1.99 -10.92
C VAL A 33 -0.29 1.46 -11.02
N LEU A 34 0.25 1.04 -9.88
CA LEU A 34 1.61 0.59 -9.70
C LEU A 34 1.65 -0.89 -9.33
N LEU A 35 2.74 -1.56 -9.67
CA LEU A 35 3.05 -2.89 -9.15
C LEU A 35 4.10 -2.76 -8.06
N HIS A 36 3.81 -3.33 -6.87
CA HIS A 36 4.78 -3.35 -5.79
C HIS A 36 5.71 -4.56 -5.92
N SER A 37 7.01 -4.31 -5.89
CA SER A 37 8.04 -5.34 -6.13
C SER A 37 8.05 -6.44 -5.06
N VAL A 38 7.52 -6.18 -3.86
CA VAL A 38 7.36 -7.20 -2.81
C VAL A 38 6.51 -8.39 -3.27
N SER A 39 5.57 -8.17 -4.22
CA SER A 39 4.74 -9.24 -4.79
C SER A 39 5.55 -10.31 -5.54
N TYR A 40 6.80 -9.98 -5.93
CA TYR A 40 7.73 -10.86 -6.63
C TYR A 40 9.07 -11.00 -5.87
N SER A 41 9.06 -10.89 -4.54
CA SER A 41 10.28 -10.89 -3.71
C SER A 41 10.69 -12.25 -3.14
N GLY A 42 9.86 -13.27 -3.30
CA GLY A 42 10.11 -14.59 -2.69
C GLY A 42 9.75 -14.69 -1.19
N SER A 43 9.35 -13.59 -0.55
CA SER A 43 9.21 -13.50 0.92
C SER A 43 8.12 -14.40 1.52
N TRP A 44 7.08 -14.76 0.74
CA TRP A 44 5.95 -15.60 1.17
C TRP A 44 5.80 -16.87 0.33
N GLY A 45 6.91 -17.40 -0.21
CA GLY A 45 6.90 -18.60 -1.04
C GLY A 45 6.55 -18.36 -2.52
N GLN A 46 6.48 -17.10 -2.95
CA GLN A 46 6.37 -16.74 -4.36
C GLN A 46 7.74 -16.79 -5.06
N GLN A 47 7.72 -16.92 -6.37
CA GLN A 47 8.92 -16.82 -7.18
C GLN A 47 9.51 -15.40 -7.10
N LEU A 48 10.85 -15.35 -7.00
CA LEU A 48 11.63 -14.11 -7.00
C LEU A 48 11.92 -13.66 -8.43
N LEU A 49 11.74 -12.37 -8.70
CA LEU A 49 12.32 -11.68 -9.86
C LEU A 49 13.45 -10.73 -9.41
N PRO A 50 14.58 -10.68 -10.10
CA PRO A 50 15.54 -9.58 -9.98
C PRO A 50 14.85 -8.24 -10.29
N LEU A 51 15.34 -7.14 -9.69
CA LEU A 51 14.67 -5.84 -9.74
C LEU A 51 14.48 -5.33 -11.18
N GLU A 52 15.48 -5.48 -12.03
CA GLU A 52 15.42 -5.06 -13.44
C GLU A 52 14.36 -5.85 -14.22
N THR A 53 14.31 -7.16 -13.99
CA THR A 53 13.29 -8.04 -14.61
C THR A 53 11.89 -7.72 -14.08
N PHE A 54 11.77 -7.35 -12.80
CA PHE A 54 10.51 -6.92 -12.21
C PHE A 54 9.98 -5.63 -12.86
N ILE A 55 10.86 -4.63 -13.14
CA ILE A 55 10.48 -3.40 -13.83
C ILE A 55 9.92 -3.71 -15.22
N ASP A 56 10.57 -4.59 -15.98
CA ASP A 56 10.08 -5.04 -17.29
C ASP A 56 8.72 -5.75 -17.15
N LYS A 57 8.60 -6.65 -16.19
CA LYS A 57 7.37 -7.39 -15.90
C LYS A 57 6.21 -6.44 -15.60
N ALA A 58 6.42 -5.39 -14.79
CA ALA A 58 5.38 -4.41 -14.48
C ALA A 58 4.86 -3.73 -15.76
N ALA A 59 5.75 -3.32 -16.65
CA ALA A 59 5.39 -2.73 -17.93
C ALA A 59 4.68 -3.73 -18.87
N ASP A 60 5.17 -4.96 -18.96
CA ASP A 60 4.58 -6.02 -19.80
C ASP A 60 3.18 -6.44 -19.34
N LEU A 61 2.89 -6.33 -18.04
CA LEU A 61 1.56 -6.56 -17.49
C LEU A 61 0.60 -5.38 -17.75
N GLY A 62 1.12 -4.16 -18.04
CA GLY A 62 0.32 -2.97 -18.32
C GLY A 62 0.18 -2.01 -17.13
N PHE A 63 1.02 -2.14 -16.10
CA PHE A 63 1.07 -1.15 -15.02
C PHE A 63 1.62 0.20 -15.51
N GLN A 64 1.21 1.28 -14.84
CA GLN A 64 1.64 2.64 -15.17
C GLN A 64 2.85 3.10 -14.35
N GLY A 65 3.26 2.30 -13.37
CA GLY A 65 4.40 2.58 -12.53
C GLY A 65 4.80 1.41 -11.64
N VAL A 66 5.76 1.65 -10.77
CA VAL A 66 6.29 0.66 -9.84
C VAL A 66 6.42 1.22 -8.43
N GLU A 67 6.16 0.39 -7.44
CA GLU A 67 6.58 0.63 -6.07
C GLU A 67 7.71 -0.34 -5.72
N LEU A 68 8.88 0.21 -5.37
CA LEU A 68 10.10 -0.56 -5.20
C LEU A 68 10.40 -0.81 -3.73
N MET A 69 10.49 -2.07 -3.35
CA MET A 69 10.89 -2.50 -2.00
C MET A 69 12.32 -2.04 -1.72
N ALA A 70 12.50 -1.11 -0.78
CA ALA A 70 13.79 -0.46 -0.47
C ALA A 70 14.64 -1.28 0.51
N LYS A 71 14.73 -2.58 0.26
CA LYS A 71 15.62 -3.54 0.95
C LYS A 71 15.90 -4.73 0.06
N ARG A 72 16.87 -5.57 0.43
CA ARG A 72 17.09 -6.87 -0.23
C ARG A 72 15.83 -7.74 -0.23
N PRO A 73 15.55 -8.49 -1.28
CA PRO A 73 16.41 -8.74 -2.45
C PRO A 73 16.30 -7.68 -3.58
N HIS A 74 15.58 -6.56 -3.36
CA HIS A 74 15.41 -5.52 -4.39
C HIS A 74 16.28 -4.29 -4.13
N LEU A 75 15.70 -3.08 -4.02
CA LEU A 75 16.41 -1.81 -3.97
C LEU A 75 17.07 -1.58 -2.60
N SER A 76 18.19 -2.19 -2.31
CA SER A 76 18.95 -1.96 -1.09
C SER A 76 19.96 -0.82 -1.27
N LEU A 77 20.02 0.15 -0.34
CA LEU A 77 21.04 1.20 -0.31
C LEU A 77 22.48 0.65 -0.18
N LEU A 78 22.64 -0.62 0.22
CA LEU A 78 23.95 -1.29 0.29
C LEU A 78 24.42 -1.82 -1.06
N ASP A 79 23.49 -2.03 -1.99
CA ASP A 79 23.77 -2.72 -3.26
C ASP A 79 23.65 -1.77 -4.48
N TYR A 80 22.99 -0.62 -4.30
CA TYR A 80 22.71 0.36 -5.35
C TYR A 80 23.26 1.73 -4.99
N GLY A 81 23.93 2.37 -5.93
CA GLY A 81 24.43 3.74 -5.84
C GLY A 81 23.95 4.59 -7.04
N SER A 82 24.47 5.81 -7.17
CA SER A 82 24.01 6.77 -8.20
C SER A 82 24.11 6.23 -9.64
N ARG A 83 25.10 5.38 -9.93
CA ARG A 83 25.24 4.76 -11.24
C ARG A 83 24.10 3.79 -11.53
N GLU A 84 23.81 2.94 -10.58
CA GLU A 84 22.73 1.95 -10.65
C GLU A 84 21.37 2.65 -10.68
N TYR A 85 21.15 3.69 -9.87
CA TYR A 85 19.93 4.50 -9.91
C TYR A 85 19.69 5.14 -11.27
N SER A 86 20.72 5.69 -11.89
CA SER A 86 20.65 6.25 -13.26
C SER A 86 20.28 5.19 -14.30
N THR A 87 20.75 3.95 -14.12
CA THR A 87 20.44 2.83 -15.00
C THR A 87 19.00 2.35 -14.82
N LEU A 88 18.54 2.20 -13.57
CA LEU A 88 17.15 1.83 -13.26
C LEU A 88 16.17 2.90 -13.75
N ARG A 89 16.50 4.19 -13.54
CA ARG A 89 15.68 5.31 -14.01
C ARG A 89 15.47 5.26 -15.52
N ARG A 90 16.55 5.11 -16.29
CA ARG A 90 16.44 4.96 -17.75
C ARG A 90 15.57 3.78 -18.14
N ARG A 91 15.74 2.63 -17.48
CA ARG A 91 14.90 1.45 -17.73
C ARG A 91 13.42 1.73 -17.46
N ILE A 92 13.10 2.40 -16.38
CA ILE A 92 11.72 2.81 -16.03
C ILE A 92 11.15 3.73 -17.11
N GLU A 93 11.94 4.73 -17.56
CA GLU A 93 11.55 5.69 -18.60
C GLU A 93 11.38 5.00 -19.97
N ASP A 94 12.31 4.13 -20.39
CA ASP A 94 12.26 3.36 -21.63
C ASP A 94 11.03 2.43 -21.68
N ARG A 95 10.64 1.89 -20.52
CA ARG A 95 9.44 1.07 -20.36
C ARG A 95 8.16 1.90 -20.19
N LYS A 96 8.24 3.23 -20.26
CA LYS A 96 7.10 4.18 -20.14
C LYS A 96 6.33 4.09 -18.82
N LEU A 97 7.00 3.65 -17.76
CA LEU A 97 6.44 3.67 -16.41
C LEU A 97 6.54 5.10 -15.88
N LYS A 98 5.40 5.72 -15.57
CA LYS A 98 5.31 7.16 -15.26
C LYS A 98 5.46 7.48 -13.78
N HIS A 99 5.14 6.52 -12.90
CA HIS A 99 5.10 6.72 -11.47
C HIS A 99 6.06 5.78 -10.76
N VAL A 100 6.80 6.31 -9.81
CA VAL A 100 7.69 5.53 -8.95
C VAL A 100 7.43 5.90 -7.50
N CYS A 101 7.23 4.90 -6.66
CA CYS A 101 7.21 5.02 -5.21
C CYS A 101 8.29 4.10 -4.62
N LEU A 102 8.90 4.48 -3.51
CA LEU A 102 9.79 3.61 -2.76
C LEU A 102 9.12 3.13 -1.49
N ALA A 103 9.22 1.85 -1.19
CA ALA A 103 8.67 1.28 0.03
C ALA A 103 9.78 1.08 1.07
N ALA A 104 9.92 2.00 2.01
CA ALA A 104 10.82 1.87 3.14
C ALA A 104 10.24 0.92 4.21
N TYR A 105 11.14 0.34 5.00
CA TYR A 105 10.79 -0.55 6.11
C TYR A 105 11.39 0.03 7.39
N THR A 106 10.58 0.80 8.12
CA THR A 106 11.00 1.55 9.29
C THR A 106 10.37 1.02 10.57
N ASN A 107 11.06 1.19 11.70
CA ASN A 107 10.57 0.95 13.05
C ASN A 107 11.18 1.99 13.99
N PHE A 108 10.42 3.03 14.36
CA PHE A 108 10.92 4.12 15.20
C PHE A 108 10.82 3.84 16.70
N THR A 109 10.26 2.70 17.11
CA THR A 109 10.06 2.34 18.52
C THR A 109 11.12 1.37 19.05
N ALA A 110 12.04 0.91 18.19
CA ALA A 110 13.05 -0.10 18.57
C ALA A 110 13.97 0.35 19.70
N ASP A 111 14.20 1.64 19.91
CA ASP A 111 14.98 2.20 21.03
C ASP A 111 14.31 1.94 22.40
N ALA A 112 13.01 1.68 22.43
CA ALA A 112 12.31 1.39 23.68
C ALA A 112 12.81 0.14 24.37
N ALA A 113 13.26 -0.87 23.56
CA ALA A 113 13.85 -2.11 24.07
C ALA A 113 15.38 -2.03 24.28
N HIS A 114 16.08 -1.17 23.51
CA HIS A 114 17.54 -1.09 23.44
C HIS A 114 18.00 0.37 23.33
N ALA A 115 17.86 1.13 24.41
CA ALA A 115 18.17 2.56 24.45
C ALA A 115 19.67 2.91 24.23
N GLU A 116 20.56 1.92 24.33
CA GLU A 116 21.99 2.06 24.06
C GLU A 116 22.35 2.03 22.56
N ILE A 117 21.39 1.66 21.69
CA ILE A 117 21.57 1.61 20.26
C ILE A 117 20.77 2.76 19.62
N PRO A 118 21.38 3.63 18.79
CA PRO A 118 20.69 4.78 18.22
C PRO A 118 19.76 4.40 17.05
N HIS A 119 18.79 3.51 17.29
CA HIS A 119 17.90 2.99 16.26
C HIS A 119 17.09 4.09 15.55
N THR A 120 16.57 5.07 16.29
CA THR A 120 15.81 6.20 15.72
C THR A 120 16.66 7.04 14.78
N GLU A 121 17.91 7.35 15.16
CA GLU A 121 18.86 8.07 14.29
C GLU A 121 19.19 7.26 13.04
N MET A 122 19.37 5.93 13.17
CA MET A 122 19.60 5.03 12.04
C MET A 122 18.41 5.03 11.08
N GLN A 123 17.17 5.05 11.59
CA GLN A 123 15.96 5.10 10.77
C GLN A 123 15.84 6.45 10.04
N VAL A 124 16.08 7.55 10.71
CA VAL A 124 16.06 8.90 10.09
C VAL A 124 17.14 9.01 9.03
N HIS A 125 18.37 8.52 9.31
CA HIS A 125 19.46 8.50 8.34
C HIS A 125 19.11 7.61 7.10
N TYR A 126 18.56 6.42 7.33
CA TYR A 126 18.09 5.54 6.26
C TYR A 126 17.09 6.25 5.35
N LEU A 127 16.12 6.98 5.91
CA LEU A 127 15.13 7.73 5.14
C LEU A 127 15.74 8.92 4.39
N ALA A 128 16.72 9.61 4.97
CA ALA A 128 17.44 10.70 4.29
C ALA A 128 18.20 10.20 3.06
N GLU A 129 18.93 9.08 3.20
CA GLU A 129 19.63 8.44 2.07
C GLU A 129 18.65 7.89 1.03
N LEU A 130 17.53 7.34 1.48
CA LEU A 130 16.50 6.84 0.58
C LEU A 130 15.80 7.98 -0.19
N ALA A 131 15.63 9.16 0.43
CA ALA A 131 15.09 10.34 -0.25
C ALA A 131 16.03 10.85 -1.35
N ARG A 132 17.36 10.79 -1.13
CA ARG A 132 18.35 11.08 -2.17
C ARG A 132 18.25 10.09 -3.33
N ALA A 133 18.18 8.78 -3.03
CA ALA A 133 17.99 7.73 -4.04
C ALA A 133 16.66 7.90 -4.79
N ALA A 134 15.58 8.25 -4.09
CA ALA A 134 14.27 8.51 -4.67
C ALA A 134 14.32 9.64 -5.70
N LYS A 135 14.99 10.75 -5.39
CA LYS A 135 15.21 11.85 -6.34
C LYS A 135 15.95 11.39 -7.59
N GLU A 136 17.02 10.61 -7.43
CA GLU A 136 17.81 10.09 -8.56
C GLU A 136 16.99 9.14 -9.44
N LEU A 137 16.12 8.33 -8.83
CA LEU A 137 15.22 7.41 -9.52
C LEU A 137 14.00 8.09 -10.14
N GLY A 138 13.69 9.33 -9.74
CA GLY A 138 12.47 10.02 -10.13
C GLY A 138 11.22 9.58 -9.36
N ALA A 139 11.40 9.04 -8.14
CA ALA A 139 10.30 8.67 -7.28
C ALA A 139 9.64 9.89 -6.63
N GLU A 140 8.30 9.88 -6.54
CA GLU A 140 7.50 10.98 -6.01
C GLU A 140 7.30 10.88 -4.50
N ALA A 141 7.28 9.66 -3.97
CA ALA A 141 7.01 9.39 -2.55
C ALA A 141 7.82 8.20 -2.03
N ILE A 142 7.98 8.19 -0.70
CA ILE A 142 8.50 7.05 0.06
C ILE A 142 7.46 6.62 1.07
N ARG A 143 7.00 5.37 1.00
CA ARG A 143 6.19 4.75 2.03
C ARG A 143 7.03 4.48 3.26
N VAL A 144 6.51 4.77 4.45
CA VAL A 144 7.14 4.49 5.73
C VAL A 144 6.15 3.83 6.69
N PHE A 145 6.69 3.05 7.64
CA PHE A 145 5.94 2.51 8.76
C PHE A 145 6.29 3.27 10.05
N THR A 146 5.43 3.19 11.05
CA THR A 146 5.59 3.86 12.34
C THR A 146 6.49 3.06 13.29
N GLY A 147 6.06 1.87 13.68
CA GLY A 147 6.78 0.99 14.61
C GLY A 147 5.85 0.04 15.36
N TYR A 148 6.45 -0.93 16.02
CA TYR A 148 5.77 -1.87 16.90
C TYR A 148 5.61 -1.28 18.30
N GLU A 149 4.53 -1.65 18.99
CA GLU A 149 4.39 -1.29 20.40
C GLU A 149 5.31 -2.16 21.27
N GLU A 150 6.21 -1.50 21.98
CA GLU A 150 7.17 -2.14 22.87
C GLU A 150 6.71 -2.03 24.33
N SER A 151 6.53 -3.16 24.98
CA SER A 151 6.08 -3.20 26.39
C SER A 151 7.07 -2.58 27.39
N ALA A 152 8.32 -2.36 26.99
CA ALA A 152 9.36 -1.76 27.81
C ALA A 152 9.21 -0.25 28.01
N SER A 153 8.29 0.42 27.29
CA SER A 153 8.11 1.87 27.32
C SER A 153 6.62 2.23 27.30
N PRO A 154 6.18 3.29 28.00
CA PRO A 154 4.81 3.79 27.88
C PRO A 154 4.45 4.17 26.44
N PHE A 155 3.20 3.92 26.05
CA PHE A 155 2.71 4.20 24.69
C PHE A 155 2.92 5.65 24.28
N ASP A 156 2.57 6.61 25.13
CA ASP A 156 2.71 8.06 24.85
C ASP A 156 4.16 8.46 24.54
N ARG A 157 5.14 7.82 25.19
CA ARG A 157 6.54 8.03 24.88
C ARG A 157 6.90 7.53 23.49
N GLN A 158 6.42 6.36 23.13
CA GLN A 158 6.66 5.77 21.81
C GLN A 158 6.00 6.63 20.72
N TRP A 159 4.77 7.06 20.93
CA TRP A 159 4.06 7.99 20.05
C TRP A 159 4.87 9.26 19.79
N ASN A 160 5.31 9.94 20.86
CA ASN A 160 6.12 11.16 20.75
C ASN A 160 7.43 10.94 19.99
N VAL A 161 8.07 9.78 20.14
CA VAL A 161 9.28 9.42 19.38
C VAL A 161 8.96 9.29 17.90
N VAL A 162 7.87 8.60 17.54
CA VAL A 162 7.41 8.45 16.15
C VAL A 162 7.12 9.81 15.51
N VAL A 163 6.36 10.68 16.19
CA VAL A 163 6.06 12.07 15.74
C VAL A 163 7.35 12.83 15.45
N LYS A 164 8.30 12.84 16.41
CA LYS A 164 9.56 13.56 16.28
C LYS A 164 10.40 13.04 15.11
N CYS A 165 10.55 11.71 14.98
CA CYS A 165 11.36 11.09 13.93
C CYS A 165 10.75 11.32 12.55
N LEU A 166 9.42 11.16 12.40
CA LEU A 166 8.73 11.42 11.14
C LEU A 166 8.78 12.88 10.72
N ARG A 167 8.69 13.82 11.68
CA ARG A 167 8.87 15.25 11.40
C ARG A 167 10.27 15.53 10.86
N GLU A 168 11.31 15.05 11.53
CA GLU A 168 12.70 15.22 11.10
C GLU A 168 12.95 14.54 9.74
N ALA A 169 12.52 13.30 9.56
CA ALA A 169 12.66 12.60 8.29
C ALA A 169 11.95 13.32 7.14
N SER A 170 10.76 13.91 7.41
CA SER A 170 10.00 14.68 6.42
C SER A 170 10.72 15.98 6.01
N GLN A 171 11.38 16.65 6.96
CA GLN A 171 12.22 17.82 6.68
C GLN A 171 13.37 17.44 5.74
N ARG A 172 14.08 16.34 6.04
CA ARG A 172 15.19 15.85 5.20
C ARG A 172 14.73 15.40 3.81
N ALA A 173 13.59 14.71 3.72
CA ALA A 173 13.03 14.28 2.44
C ALA A 173 12.57 15.47 1.58
N ALA A 174 12.08 16.55 2.19
CA ALA A 174 11.68 17.76 1.50
C ALA A 174 12.84 18.44 0.74
N GLU A 175 14.09 18.31 1.22
CA GLU A 175 15.28 18.82 0.53
C GLU A 175 15.48 18.17 -0.86
N PHE A 176 14.95 16.97 -1.04
CA PHE A 176 14.99 16.24 -2.30
C PHE A 176 13.69 16.34 -3.11
N GLY A 177 12.66 17.00 -2.58
CA GLY A 177 11.35 17.11 -3.21
C GLY A 177 10.53 15.82 -3.16
N VAL A 178 10.80 14.94 -2.19
CA VAL A 178 10.17 13.62 -2.03
C VAL A 178 9.25 13.62 -0.83
N VAL A 179 8.00 13.19 -0.99
CA VAL A 179 7.00 13.11 0.08
C VAL A 179 7.17 11.83 0.89
N LEU A 180 7.06 11.92 2.22
CA LEU A 180 6.90 10.75 3.08
C LEU A 180 5.42 10.43 3.25
N GLY A 181 5.05 9.19 2.93
CA GLY A 181 3.71 8.65 3.13
C GLY A 181 3.71 7.63 4.27
N VAL A 182 2.98 7.92 5.34
CA VAL A 182 2.86 7.02 6.50
C VAL A 182 1.73 6.03 6.25
N GLN A 183 2.06 4.75 6.15
CA GLN A 183 1.07 3.68 6.05
C GLN A 183 0.59 3.27 7.45
N ASN A 184 -0.71 3.08 7.62
CA ASN A 184 -1.35 2.53 8.83
C ASN A 184 -1.04 1.04 8.99
N HIS A 185 0.23 0.76 9.17
CA HIS A 185 0.80 -0.57 9.34
C HIS A 185 1.68 -0.58 10.59
N HIS A 186 1.89 -1.74 11.20
CA HIS A 186 2.43 -1.93 12.52
C HIS A 186 1.46 -1.40 13.62
N ASP A 187 1.92 -1.29 14.87
CA ASP A 187 1.01 -1.10 15.99
C ASP A 187 0.70 0.38 16.25
N ILE A 188 1.69 1.26 16.00
CA ILE A 188 1.52 2.70 16.25
C ILE A 188 0.74 3.32 15.07
N ALA A 189 -0.45 3.85 15.35
CA ALA A 189 -1.35 4.49 14.38
C ALA A 189 -1.82 3.55 13.25
N ASN A 190 -2.23 2.32 13.57
CA ASN A 190 -2.75 1.37 12.59
C ASN A 190 -4.24 1.55 12.27
N ASP A 191 -5.02 2.16 13.15
CA ASP A 191 -6.39 2.59 12.90
C ASP A 191 -6.43 3.99 12.22
N PHE A 192 -7.57 4.31 11.59
CA PHE A 192 -7.64 5.52 10.76
C PHE A 192 -7.66 6.82 11.58
N GLU A 193 -8.24 6.82 12.77
CA GLU A 193 -8.32 8.01 13.64
C GLU A 193 -6.92 8.32 14.20
N SER A 194 -6.20 7.31 14.67
CA SER A 194 -4.81 7.46 15.12
C SER A 194 -3.88 7.89 13.98
N LEU A 195 -4.05 7.38 12.76
CA LEU A 195 -3.25 7.84 11.61
C LEU A 195 -3.50 9.32 11.31
N ARG A 196 -4.76 9.75 11.31
CA ARG A 196 -5.12 11.17 11.12
C ARG A 196 -4.49 12.05 12.19
N ASP A 197 -4.59 11.64 13.43
CA ASP A 197 -4.07 12.38 14.57
C ASP A 197 -2.53 12.44 14.53
N LEU A 198 -1.88 11.33 14.17
CA LEU A 198 -0.43 11.31 13.98
C LEU A 198 0.03 12.30 12.89
N ILE A 199 -0.59 12.29 11.72
CA ILE A 199 -0.25 13.21 10.62
C ILE A 199 -0.48 14.68 11.05
N SER A 200 -1.56 14.93 11.77
CA SER A 200 -1.88 16.26 12.29
C SER A 200 -0.85 16.73 13.32
N GLU A 201 -0.39 15.85 14.21
CA GLU A 201 0.60 16.19 15.23
C GLU A 201 2.01 16.35 14.66
N ILE A 202 2.38 15.57 13.62
CA ILE A 202 3.64 15.76 12.90
C ILE A 202 3.70 17.17 12.31
N ASP A 203 2.58 17.71 11.86
CA ASP A 203 2.42 19.09 11.35
C ASP A 203 3.53 19.49 10.35
N HIS A 204 3.75 18.66 9.35
CA HIS A 204 4.73 18.93 8.30
C HIS A 204 4.14 18.66 6.92
N PRO A 205 4.16 19.63 5.97
CA PRO A 205 3.48 19.50 4.67
C PRO A 205 4.00 18.34 3.81
N ASN A 206 5.25 17.92 4.06
CA ASN A 206 5.89 16.79 3.35
C ASN A 206 5.66 15.44 4.03
N CYS A 207 4.87 15.38 5.11
CA CYS A 207 4.39 14.14 5.74
C CYS A 207 2.91 13.96 5.43
N ARG A 208 2.57 12.87 4.76
CA ARG A 208 1.21 12.59 4.28
C ARG A 208 0.80 11.17 4.68
N ALA A 209 -0.48 10.85 4.55
CA ALA A 209 -0.96 9.50 4.77
C ALA A 209 -0.76 8.61 3.52
N MET A 210 -0.56 7.32 3.77
CA MET A 210 -0.71 6.23 2.81
C MET A 210 -1.71 5.24 3.39
N PHE A 211 -2.98 5.62 3.38
CA PHE A 211 -4.03 4.86 4.04
C PHE A 211 -4.33 3.55 3.29
N ASP A 212 -4.26 2.45 4.03
CA ASP A 212 -4.48 1.08 3.57
C ASP A 212 -5.74 0.50 4.23
N ALA A 213 -6.56 -0.22 3.46
CA ALA A 213 -7.83 -0.77 3.94
C ALA A 213 -7.67 -2.06 4.78
N TRP A 214 -6.49 -2.70 4.78
CA TRP A 214 -6.30 -4.04 5.36
C TRP A 214 -6.49 -4.07 6.87
N ALA A 215 -5.74 -3.23 7.61
CA ALA A 215 -5.85 -3.19 9.06
C ALA A 215 -7.25 -2.75 9.53
N PRO A 216 -7.85 -1.66 9.01
CA PRO A 216 -9.22 -1.27 9.34
C PRO A 216 -10.26 -2.35 9.05
N ALA A 217 -10.15 -3.06 7.93
CA ALA A 217 -11.05 -4.16 7.59
C ALA A 217 -10.97 -5.32 8.59
N LEU A 218 -9.76 -5.67 9.07
CA LEU A 218 -9.55 -6.68 10.10
C LEU A 218 -10.10 -6.26 11.46
N GLN A 219 -10.05 -4.98 11.77
CA GLN A 219 -10.56 -4.40 13.01
C GLN A 219 -12.09 -4.23 12.99
N GLY A 220 -12.71 -4.36 11.82
CA GLY A 220 -14.16 -4.21 11.63
C GLY A 220 -14.60 -2.75 11.58
N GLU A 221 -13.70 -1.85 11.19
CA GLU A 221 -14.00 -0.44 10.99
C GLU A 221 -14.85 -0.19 9.74
N ASP A 222 -15.50 0.96 9.70
CA ASP A 222 -16.15 1.48 8.50
C ASP A 222 -15.10 2.04 7.54
N ILE A 223 -14.59 1.16 6.66
CA ILE A 223 -13.53 1.51 5.70
C ILE A 223 -13.95 2.61 4.70
N ALA A 224 -15.23 2.73 4.38
CA ALA A 224 -15.73 3.80 3.52
C ALA A 224 -15.67 5.16 4.22
N ARG A 225 -16.03 5.22 5.51
CA ARG A 225 -15.85 6.42 6.34
C ARG A 225 -14.37 6.78 6.45
N ALA A 226 -13.54 5.82 6.86
CA ALA A 226 -12.12 6.00 7.03
C ALA A 226 -11.44 6.51 5.75
N ALA A 227 -11.74 5.89 4.60
CA ALA A 227 -11.21 6.30 3.30
C ALA A 227 -11.62 7.73 2.94
N ARG A 228 -12.88 8.12 3.19
CA ARG A 228 -13.37 9.49 2.91
C ARG A 228 -12.68 10.52 3.79
N ASP A 229 -12.56 10.24 5.07
CA ASP A 229 -11.98 11.16 6.05
C ASP A 229 -10.48 11.41 5.81
N LEU A 230 -9.75 10.39 5.32
CA LEU A 230 -8.32 10.47 5.03
C LEU A 230 -7.98 10.81 3.56
N ALA A 231 -8.96 10.81 2.66
CA ALA A 231 -8.73 10.92 1.21
C ALA A 231 -7.84 12.11 0.81
N SER A 232 -8.11 13.31 1.33
CA SER A 232 -7.38 14.53 0.96
C SER A 232 -5.94 14.57 1.46
N MET A 233 -5.60 13.79 2.49
CA MET A 233 -4.24 13.68 3.01
C MET A 233 -3.50 12.42 2.54
N THR A 234 -4.18 11.50 1.88
CA THR A 234 -3.60 10.27 1.32
C THR A 234 -2.97 10.54 -0.04
N VAL A 235 -1.68 10.22 -0.19
CA VAL A 235 -0.93 10.43 -1.45
C VAL A 235 -0.74 9.15 -2.25
N HIS A 236 -0.85 8.01 -1.59
CA HIS A 236 -0.70 6.68 -2.17
C HIS A 236 -1.46 5.67 -1.32
N THR A 237 -1.84 4.54 -1.88
CA THR A 237 -2.37 3.39 -1.14
C THR A 237 -1.88 2.08 -1.75
N THR A 238 -1.72 1.08 -0.91
CA THR A 238 -1.40 -0.29 -1.34
C THR A 238 -2.62 -1.17 -1.15
N VAL A 239 -2.84 -2.09 -2.07
CA VAL A 239 -4.00 -2.98 -2.02
C VAL A 239 -3.64 -4.40 -2.46
N ALA A 240 -4.23 -5.37 -1.79
CA ALA A 240 -4.37 -6.75 -2.21
C ALA A 240 -5.59 -7.35 -1.50
N ASP A 241 -6.20 -8.37 -2.06
CA ASP A 241 -7.38 -8.96 -1.45
C ASP A 241 -7.06 -10.28 -0.75
N TYR A 242 -7.75 -10.51 0.37
CA TYR A 242 -7.42 -11.60 1.28
C TYR A 242 -8.66 -12.33 1.78
N GLN A 243 -8.46 -13.63 2.05
CA GLN A 243 -9.37 -14.46 2.83
C GLN A 243 -8.72 -14.89 4.14
N LEU A 244 -9.49 -14.87 5.22
CA LEU A 244 -9.06 -15.43 6.50
C LEU A 244 -9.34 -16.93 6.52
N ARG A 245 -8.29 -17.73 6.69
CA ARG A 245 -8.36 -19.19 6.78
C ARG A 245 -8.28 -19.62 8.23
N SER A 246 -9.27 -20.38 8.69
CA SER A 246 -9.28 -20.95 10.04
C SER A 246 -8.05 -21.84 10.27
N ARG A 247 -7.50 -21.74 11.47
CA ARG A 247 -6.37 -22.56 11.93
C ARG A 247 -6.75 -23.30 13.20
N HIS A 248 -6.32 -24.54 13.29
CA HIS A 248 -6.45 -25.36 14.49
C HIS A 248 -5.12 -26.04 14.77
N ARG A 249 -4.75 -26.11 16.04
CA ARG A 249 -3.59 -26.87 16.52
C ARG A 249 -4.08 -28.12 17.23
N TYR A 250 -3.61 -29.28 16.81
CA TYR A 250 -3.84 -30.51 17.53
C TYR A 250 -3.08 -30.51 18.86
N VAL A 251 -3.77 -30.82 19.95
CA VAL A 251 -3.20 -30.91 21.31
C VAL A 251 -3.25 -32.37 21.75
N PRO A 252 -2.14 -33.12 21.69
CA PRO A 252 -2.13 -34.57 21.96
C PRO A 252 -2.64 -34.91 23.36
N ALA A 253 -2.35 -34.09 24.36
CA ALA A 253 -2.81 -34.31 25.74
C ALA A 253 -4.33 -34.27 25.91
N LEU A 254 -5.04 -33.59 25.01
CA LEU A 254 -6.49 -33.46 25.01
C LEU A 254 -7.17 -34.33 23.93
N VAL A 255 -6.37 -34.97 23.07
CA VAL A 255 -6.85 -35.71 21.89
C VAL A 255 -7.86 -34.84 21.10
N ASN A 256 -7.60 -33.55 20.97
CA ASN A 256 -8.53 -32.56 20.43
C ASN A 256 -7.79 -31.39 19.75
N TYR A 257 -8.54 -30.50 19.11
CA TYR A 257 -8.02 -29.30 18.42
C TYR A 257 -8.40 -28.02 19.16
N GLU A 258 -7.42 -27.14 19.32
CA GLU A 258 -7.61 -25.75 19.77
C GLU A 258 -7.64 -24.81 18.57
N ARG A 259 -8.64 -23.92 18.54
CA ARG A 259 -8.72 -22.87 17.55
C ARG A 259 -7.59 -21.85 17.74
N GLN A 260 -6.89 -21.54 16.65
CA GLN A 260 -5.83 -20.53 16.60
C GLN A 260 -6.32 -19.29 15.84
N THR A 261 -5.58 -18.18 15.95
CA THR A 261 -5.80 -16.99 15.12
C THR A 261 -5.80 -17.39 13.64
N PRO A 262 -6.83 -16.99 12.86
CA PRO A 262 -6.87 -17.24 11.42
C PRO A 262 -5.62 -16.67 10.73
N ARG A 263 -5.22 -17.29 9.64
CA ARG A 263 -4.16 -16.76 8.76
C ARG A 263 -4.77 -16.06 7.54
N ALA A 264 -4.14 -14.98 7.11
CA ALA A 264 -4.45 -14.37 5.83
C ALA A 264 -3.92 -15.25 4.67
N GLN A 265 -4.69 -15.32 3.61
CA GLN A 265 -4.29 -15.93 2.35
C GLN A 265 -4.71 -15.00 1.22
N ALA A 266 -3.75 -14.59 0.37
CA ALA A 266 -4.05 -13.74 -0.78
C ALA A 266 -4.94 -14.48 -1.79
N VAL A 267 -5.91 -13.75 -2.32
CA VAL A 267 -6.83 -14.16 -3.38
C VAL A 267 -6.83 -13.11 -4.48
N PRO A 268 -7.31 -13.42 -5.70
CA PRO A 268 -7.48 -12.40 -6.73
C PRO A 268 -8.36 -11.25 -6.24
N MET A 269 -8.10 -10.04 -6.74
CA MET A 269 -8.86 -8.85 -6.39
C MET A 269 -10.35 -9.05 -6.65
N GLY A 270 -11.18 -8.70 -5.66
CA GLY A 270 -12.64 -8.90 -5.69
C GLY A 270 -13.12 -10.26 -5.20
N GLU A 271 -12.24 -11.22 -4.90
CA GLU A 271 -12.59 -12.53 -4.34
C GLU A 271 -12.37 -12.64 -2.82
N GLY A 272 -11.89 -11.59 -2.19
CA GLY A 272 -11.59 -11.55 -0.77
C GLY A 272 -12.72 -11.01 0.10
N SER A 273 -12.36 -10.54 1.28
CA SER A 273 -13.30 -10.08 2.31
C SER A 273 -13.28 -8.55 2.51
N ILE A 274 -12.40 -7.83 1.82
CA ILE A 274 -12.30 -6.37 1.93
C ILE A 274 -13.24 -5.73 0.91
N ASP A 275 -14.11 -4.82 1.35
CA ASP A 275 -15.00 -4.06 0.46
C ASP A 275 -14.23 -2.91 -0.24
N TYR A 276 -13.38 -3.29 -1.19
CA TYR A 276 -12.63 -2.31 -1.98
C TYR A 276 -13.49 -1.43 -2.88
N GLY A 277 -14.71 -1.86 -3.24
CA GLY A 277 -15.65 -1.01 -3.95
C GLY A 277 -16.00 0.23 -3.14
N SER A 278 -16.50 0.05 -1.92
CA SER A 278 -16.81 1.15 -1.00
C SER A 278 -15.56 1.96 -0.63
N PHE A 279 -14.39 1.33 -0.50
CA PHE A 279 -13.12 1.99 -0.23
C PHE A 279 -12.74 2.98 -1.33
N PHE A 280 -12.69 2.55 -2.60
CA PHE A 280 -12.30 3.41 -3.71
C PHE A 280 -13.34 4.48 -4.02
N ASP A 281 -14.63 4.16 -3.93
CA ASP A 281 -15.69 5.16 -4.10
C ASP A 281 -15.57 6.28 -3.06
N ALA A 282 -15.26 5.91 -1.82
CA ALA A 282 -15.06 6.87 -0.73
C ALA A 282 -13.77 7.68 -0.89
N LEU A 283 -12.65 7.06 -1.25
CA LEU A 283 -11.39 7.77 -1.55
C LEU A 283 -11.60 8.79 -2.69
N CYS A 284 -12.21 8.36 -3.79
CA CYS A 284 -12.47 9.24 -4.93
C CYS A 284 -13.38 10.41 -4.55
N SER A 285 -14.48 10.15 -3.84
CA SER A 285 -15.42 11.20 -3.43
C SER A 285 -14.83 12.13 -2.36
N GLY A 286 -13.86 11.67 -1.57
CA GLY A 286 -13.16 12.44 -0.55
C GLY A 286 -12.00 13.31 -1.06
N GLY A 287 -11.70 13.28 -2.37
CA GLY A 287 -10.66 14.11 -2.98
C GLY A 287 -9.27 13.46 -3.05
N PHE A 288 -9.17 12.14 -3.00
CA PHE A 288 -7.92 11.43 -3.24
C PHE A 288 -7.36 11.75 -4.63
N ASN A 289 -6.09 12.13 -4.68
CA ASN A 289 -5.37 12.44 -5.91
C ASN A 289 -3.97 11.83 -5.83
N GLY A 290 -3.91 10.52 -5.76
CA GLY A 290 -2.68 9.75 -5.59
C GLY A 290 -2.61 8.55 -6.51
N THR A 291 -1.66 7.68 -6.22
CA THR A 291 -1.43 6.41 -6.92
C THR A 291 -1.87 5.22 -6.07
N VAL A 292 -2.15 4.09 -6.73
CA VAL A 292 -2.57 2.84 -6.08
C VAL A 292 -1.61 1.73 -6.50
N ALA A 293 -1.00 1.02 -5.55
CA ALA A 293 -0.13 -0.11 -5.85
C ALA A 293 -0.77 -1.45 -5.49
N TYR A 294 -0.57 -2.45 -6.35
CA TYR A 294 -0.86 -3.83 -6.01
C TYR A 294 0.29 -4.39 -5.17
N GLU A 295 0.01 -4.70 -3.92
CA GLU A 295 0.98 -5.21 -2.93
C GLU A 295 0.52 -6.57 -2.37
N MET A 296 0.93 -7.67 -3.01
CA MET A 296 0.67 -8.99 -2.49
C MET A 296 1.75 -9.39 -1.47
N CYS A 297 1.38 -9.53 -0.20
CA CYS A 297 2.28 -9.84 0.90
C CYS A 297 1.74 -10.92 1.84
N SER A 298 1.24 -12.01 1.28
CA SER A 298 0.87 -13.23 2.02
C SER A 298 0.95 -14.47 1.11
N PRO A 299 0.89 -15.70 1.66
CA PRO A 299 0.79 -16.89 0.83
C PRO A 299 -0.42 -16.84 -0.10
N LEU A 300 -0.22 -17.12 -1.41
CA LEU A 300 -1.28 -17.06 -2.41
C LEU A 300 -2.10 -18.36 -2.44
N ARG A 301 -3.40 -18.23 -2.70
CA ARG A 301 -4.20 -19.37 -3.14
C ARG A 301 -3.73 -19.82 -4.53
N GLY A 302 -3.40 -21.08 -4.66
CA GLY A 302 -2.84 -21.67 -5.90
C GLY A 302 -1.31 -21.62 -5.96
N GLY A 303 -0.62 -21.09 -4.94
CA GLY A 303 0.85 -21.09 -4.86
C GLY A 303 1.49 -19.87 -5.51
N GLY A 304 2.82 -19.80 -5.39
CA GLY A 304 3.63 -18.62 -5.75
C GLY A 304 4.35 -18.75 -7.09
N THR A 305 3.82 -19.50 -8.07
CA THR A 305 4.42 -19.58 -9.41
C THR A 305 4.27 -18.27 -10.16
N MET A 306 5.16 -18.00 -11.11
CA MET A 306 5.13 -16.76 -11.92
C MET A 306 3.78 -16.58 -12.62
N GLU A 307 3.24 -17.64 -13.19
CA GLU A 307 1.94 -17.63 -13.86
C GLU A 307 0.81 -17.21 -12.92
N ASN A 308 0.80 -17.74 -11.69
CA ASN A 308 -0.22 -17.39 -10.70
C ASN A 308 -0.05 -15.94 -10.20
N LEU A 309 1.18 -15.48 -10.00
CA LEU A 309 1.47 -14.08 -9.65
C LEU A 309 0.98 -13.12 -10.73
N ASP A 310 1.30 -13.40 -12.00
CA ASP A 310 0.85 -12.61 -13.15
C ASP A 310 -0.68 -12.60 -13.28
N ARG A 311 -1.35 -13.72 -12.99
CA ARG A 311 -2.81 -13.80 -12.97
C ARG A 311 -3.43 -12.89 -11.92
N TYR A 312 -2.86 -12.83 -10.72
CA TYR A 312 -3.33 -11.94 -9.66
C TYR A 312 -3.10 -10.47 -10.00
N ALA A 313 -1.94 -10.15 -10.56
CA ALA A 313 -1.63 -8.79 -11.01
C ALA A 313 -2.60 -8.31 -12.12
N ARG A 314 -2.96 -9.20 -13.07
CA ARG A 314 -3.97 -8.88 -14.10
C ARG A 314 -5.37 -8.71 -13.51
N ALA A 315 -5.76 -9.55 -12.55
CA ALA A 315 -7.06 -9.40 -11.86
C ALA A 315 -7.17 -8.05 -11.14
N PHE A 316 -6.05 -7.57 -10.54
CA PHE A 316 -6.01 -6.22 -9.96
C PHE A 316 -6.18 -5.13 -11.04
N LEU A 317 -5.47 -5.21 -12.17
CA LEU A 317 -5.60 -4.24 -13.27
C LEU A 317 -7.03 -4.21 -13.83
N GLU A 318 -7.64 -5.37 -14.00
CA GLU A 318 -9.05 -5.48 -14.44
C GLU A 318 -9.98 -4.80 -13.43
N TYR A 319 -9.82 -5.06 -12.13
CA TYR A 319 -10.59 -4.42 -11.09
C TYR A 319 -10.43 -2.89 -11.11
N MET A 320 -9.19 -2.41 -11.23
CA MET A 320 -8.88 -0.98 -11.23
C MET A 320 -9.29 -0.25 -12.51
N SER A 321 -9.58 -0.96 -13.59
CA SER A 321 -10.00 -0.34 -14.88
C SER A 321 -11.26 0.52 -14.75
N THR A 322 -12.07 0.28 -13.71
CA THR A 322 -13.28 1.09 -13.41
C THR A 322 -12.95 2.43 -12.75
N TYR A 323 -11.77 2.58 -12.15
CA TYR A 323 -11.34 3.76 -11.38
C TYR A 323 -10.25 4.58 -12.09
N VAL A 324 -9.57 4.00 -13.07
CA VAL A 324 -8.51 4.64 -13.85
C VAL A 324 -8.99 4.73 -15.29
N GLY A 325 -9.10 5.92 -15.85
CA GLY A 325 -9.55 6.06 -17.24
C GLY A 325 -8.54 5.53 -18.24
N ASP A 326 -9.07 5.17 -19.41
CA ASP A 326 -8.25 4.77 -20.56
C ASP A 326 -7.28 5.88 -20.94
N ALA A 327 -6.02 5.73 -20.59
CA ALA A 327 -4.92 6.62 -21.04
C ALA A 327 -4.71 6.58 -22.57
N GLY A 328 -5.57 5.87 -23.32
CA GLY A 328 -5.44 5.60 -24.76
C GLY A 328 -6.52 6.15 -25.68
N GLN A 329 -7.60 6.79 -25.18
CA GLN A 329 -8.68 7.26 -26.05
C GLN A 329 -8.83 8.80 -26.18
N ALA A 330 -7.85 9.59 -25.82
CA ALA A 330 -7.83 11.04 -26.07
C ALA A 330 -7.49 11.39 -27.53
N GLY A 331 -7.96 10.62 -28.53
CA GLY A 331 -7.59 10.85 -29.93
C GLY A 331 -8.59 10.40 -30.99
N ARG A 332 -9.85 10.04 -30.66
CA ARG A 332 -10.87 9.82 -31.69
C ARG A 332 -11.98 10.86 -31.55
N GLY A 333 -11.83 11.93 -32.35
CA GLY A 333 -12.80 12.98 -32.47
C GLY A 333 -14.17 12.43 -32.90
N CYS A 334 -15.21 12.87 -32.25
CA CYS A 334 -16.58 12.77 -32.72
C CYS A 334 -16.70 13.57 -34.06
N THR A 335 -16.59 12.90 -35.18
CA THR A 335 -17.12 13.43 -36.44
C THR A 335 -18.61 13.23 -36.38
N GLY A 336 -19.31 14.30 -36.08
CA GLY A 336 -20.76 14.38 -36.15
C GLY A 336 -21.22 14.32 -37.63
N GLU A 337 -21.79 13.21 -38.03
CA GLU A 337 -22.65 13.18 -39.24
C GLU A 337 -24.04 13.75 -38.88
N GLN A 338 -24.27 15.00 -39.28
CA GLN A 338 -25.60 15.55 -39.41
C GLN A 338 -26.28 14.84 -40.57
N ARG A 339 -27.20 13.92 -40.32
CA ARG A 339 -28.18 13.50 -41.31
C ARG A 339 -29.37 14.47 -41.27
N GLY A 340 -29.42 15.33 -42.27
CA GLY A 340 -30.59 16.11 -42.54
C GLY A 340 -31.79 15.24 -42.89
N HIS A 341 -32.94 15.53 -42.29
CA HIS A 341 -34.24 15.09 -42.77
C HIS A 341 -34.93 16.28 -43.42
N ASN A 342 -34.97 16.23 -44.76
CA ASN A 342 -35.96 16.93 -45.57
C ASN A 342 -37.16 15.97 -45.74
N ARG A 343 -38.26 16.29 -45.18
CA ARG A 343 -39.63 16.46 -45.73
C ARG A 343 -40.65 16.32 -44.61
#